data_a68f935966e2135a3dde11fb9cc8d8fa
#
_entry.id   a68f935966e2135a3dde11fb9cc8d8fa
#
_cell.length_a   1.000
_cell.length_b   1.000
_cell.length_c   1.000
_cell.angle_alpha   90.00
_cell.angle_beta   90.00
_cell.angle_gamma   90.00
#
_symmetry.space_group_name_H-M   'P 1'
#
loop_
_entity.id
_entity.type
_entity.pdbx_description
1 polymer ?
#
loop_
_entity_poly.entity_id
_entity_poly.type
_entity_poly.pdbx_seq_one_letter_code
_entity_poly.pdbx_strand_id
1 'polypeptide(L)'
;MVAKLDYIPIGSKIVSDIYSPFGTLLYMKNEVITSDMKSTLKDIGIETLEVDIGVNDFISDKSSLRKLSNMIYTMVMNCNVTEIARISYMFVMDMADNSLSKLLKQLYEYSPYTYNHSIKVSQYSMIIGSMFDVKLDHMKCLCKGGLLHDIGKIKVPKDILHKPGKLTPDEFDIIKMHPIEGIKIAISNGITNPNILDIIGQHHERWDGSGYPRGLYPRAVNKLANICHMADVYCALNEKRDYKDRLGRNKLWEIMDSMAKSHFEESSYEMARNKLPMYFVGEKIYFVDGSSAVVIGDCDDDNSNPRVSYNGRIESLQDIGVEKWTKY
;
A
#
# COMPACT_ATOMS: atom_id res chain seq x y z
N MET A 1 -1.37 -0.31 -13.58
CA MET A 1 -0.04 -0.02 -12.97
C MET A 1 1.07 -0.41 -13.96
N VAL A 2 2.22 0.28 -13.93
CA VAL A 2 3.41 -0.17 -14.68
C VAL A 2 4.23 -1.08 -13.79
N ALA A 3 4.65 -2.23 -14.33
CA ALA A 3 5.46 -3.21 -13.61
C ALA A 3 6.47 -3.86 -14.55
N LYS A 4 7.61 -4.33 -14.00
CA LYS A 4 8.55 -5.14 -14.76
C LYS A 4 7.88 -6.41 -15.23
N LEU A 5 8.14 -6.79 -16.48
CA LEU A 5 7.47 -7.91 -17.16
C LEU A 5 7.55 -9.23 -16.37
N ASP A 6 8.71 -9.50 -15.75
CA ASP A 6 8.91 -10.72 -14.97
C ASP A 6 7.96 -10.81 -13.76
N TYR A 7 7.53 -9.67 -13.22
CA TYR A 7 6.69 -9.59 -12.01
C TYR A 7 5.20 -9.39 -12.30
N ILE A 8 4.81 -9.19 -13.56
CA ILE A 8 3.40 -9.07 -13.92
C ILE A 8 2.71 -10.42 -13.75
N PRO A 9 1.64 -10.52 -12.96
CA PRO A 9 0.90 -11.77 -12.81
C PRO A 9 0.28 -12.22 -14.13
N ILE A 10 0.38 -13.51 -14.44
CA ILE A 10 -0.42 -14.10 -15.52
C ILE A 10 -1.89 -13.92 -15.16
N GLY A 11 -2.70 -13.49 -16.13
CA GLY A 11 -4.10 -13.13 -15.90
C GLY A 11 -4.37 -11.64 -15.69
N SER A 12 -3.32 -10.80 -15.58
CA SER A 12 -3.47 -9.34 -15.62
C SER A 12 -3.93 -8.88 -16.99
N LYS A 13 -4.66 -7.74 -17.06
CA LYS A 13 -5.09 -7.16 -18.34
C LYS A 13 -4.16 -6.05 -18.78
N ILE A 14 -3.91 -5.98 -20.08
CA ILE A 14 -3.16 -4.90 -20.72
C ILE A 14 -4.00 -3.62 -20.70
N VAL A 15 -3.42 -2.51 -20.27
CA VAL A 15 -4.13 -1.21 -20.12
C VAL A 15 -4.09 -0.39 -21.42
N SER A 16 -3.05 -0.57 -22.24
CA SER A 16 -2.88 0.11 -23.53
C SER A 16 -2.34 -0.84 -24.58
N ASP A 17 -2.64 -0.59 -25.85
CA ASP A 17 -2.11 -1.39 -26.95
C ASP A 17 -0.58 -1.42 -26.92
N ILE A 18 -0.01 -2.61 -27.17
CA ILE A 18 1.44 -2.83 -27.17
C ILE A 18 1.92 -2.96 -28.62
N TYR A 19 2.90 -2.15 -28.95
CA TYR A 19 3.52 -2.14 -30.28
C TYR A 19 4.97 -2.61 -30.20
N SER A 20 5.44 -3.28 -31.26
CA SER A 20 6.85 -3.59 -31.41
C SER A 20 7.68 -2.30 -31.60
N PRO A 21 9.01 -2.36 -31.43
CA PRO A 21 9.89 -1.23 -31.76
C PRO A 21 9.74 -0.70 -33.19
N PHE A 22 9.17 -1.50 -34.09
CA PHE A 22 8.94 -1.17 -35.49
C PHE A 22 7.50 -0.69 -35.79
N GLY A 23 6.67 -0.47 -34.72
CA GLY A 23 5.31 0.04 -34.86
C GLY A 23 4.25 -1.00 -35.20
N THR A 24 4.57 -2.29 -35.20
CA THR A 24 3.58 -3.35 -35.38
C THR A 24 2.81 -3.58 -34.10
N LEU A 25 1.47 -3.57 -34.14
CA LEU A 25 0.61 -3.92 -33.04
C LEU A 25 0.85 -5.40 -32.65
N LEU A 26 1.24 -5.64 -31.41
CA LEU A 26 1.51 -6.98 -30.89
C LEU A 26 0.33 -7.49 -30.06
N TYR A 27 -0.15 -6.67 -29.14
CA TYR A 27 -1.25 -7.03 -28.24
C TYR A 27 -2.16 -5.83 -28.00
N MET A 28 -3.46 -6.10 -27.88
CA MET A 28 -4.46 -5.05 -27.68
C MET A 28 -4.75 -4.81 -26.20
N LYS A 29 -5.21 -3.60 -25.92
CA LYS A 29 -5.80 -3.25 -24.63
C LYS A 29 -6.86 -4.27 -24.21
N ASN A 30 -6.89 -4.61 -22.93
CA ASN A 30 -7.74 -5.59 -22.27
C ASN A 30 -7.42 -7.06 -22.58
N GLU A 31 -6.44 -7.37 -23.42
CA GLU A 31 -5.93 -8.73 -23.49
C GLU A 31 -5.33 -9.19 -22.18
N VAL A 32 -5.44 -10.49 -21.92
CA VAL A 32 -4.99 -11.10 -20.67
C VAL A 32 -3.56 -11.60 -20.84
N ILE A 33 -2.67 -11.17 -19.96
CA ILE A 33 -1.26 -11.56 -19.97
C ILE A 33 -1.11 -13.06 -19.75
N THR A 34 -0.44 -13.72 -20.69
CA THR A 34 -0.05 -15.13 -20.63
C THR A 34 1.46 -15.29 -20.46
N SER A 35 1.91 -16.54 -20.16
CA SER A 35 3.33 -16.87 -20.11
C SER A 35 4.04 -16.61 -21.44
N ASP A 36 3.37 -16.96 -22.55
CA ASP A 36 3.91 -16.83 -23.89
C ASP A 36 4.04 -15.35 -24.31
N MET A 37 3.06 -14.52 -23.95
CA MET A 37 3.13 -13.07 -24.13
C MET A 37 4.33 -12.47 -23.39
N LYS A 38 4.57 -12.88 -22.15
CA LYS A 38 5.72 -12.41 -21.37
C LYS A 38 7.04 -12.80 -22.02
N SER A 39 7.16 -14.04 -22.53
CA SER A 39 8.35 -14.49 -23.25
C SER A 39 8.56 -13.65 -24.50
N THR A 40 7.55 -13.51 -25.34
CA THR A 40 7.61 -12.73 -26.57
C THR A 40 8.00 -11.26 -26.33
N LEU A 41 7.41 -10.63 -25.32
CA LEU A 41 7.70 -9.23 -24.98
C LEU A 41 9.14 -9.06 -24.47
N LYS A 42 9.65 -10.04 -23.71
CA LYS A 42 11.03 -10.05 -23.25
C LYS A 42 12.02 -10.21 -24.40
N ASP A 43 11.71 -11.09 -25.35
CA ASP A 43 12.56 -11.35 -26.52
C ASP A 43 12.71 -10.10 -27.43
N ILE A 44 11.72 -9.22 -27.43
CA ILE A 44 11.75 -7.95 -28.18
C ILE A 44 12.20 -6.75 -27.33
N GLY A 45 12.69 -6.99 -26.10
CA GLY A 45 13.29 -5.97 -25.24
C GLY A 45 12.28 -5.10 -24.48
N ILE A 46 11.01 -5.50 -24.38
CA ILE A 46 10.03 -4.82 -23.52
C ILE A 46 10.17 -5.35 -22.11
N GLU A 47 10.71 -4.54 -21.21
CA GLU A 47 10.98 -4.91 -19.83
C GLU A 47 9.85 -4.53 -18.86
N THR A 48 9.01 -3.56 -19.24
CA THR A 48 7.93 -3.04 -18.39
C THR A 48 6.63 -2.89 -19.16
N LEU A 49 5.50 -3.10 -18.50
CA LEU A 49 4.16 -2.92 -19.07
C LEU A 49 3.25 -2.20 -18.10
N GLU A 50 2.31 -1.43 -18.66
CA GLU A 50 1.17 -0.94 -17.90
C GLU A 50 0.04 -1.97 -17.92
N VAL A 51 -0.33 -2.47 -16.73
CA VAL A 51 -1.32 -3.53 -16.58
C VAL A 51 -2.38 -3.18 -15.54
N ASP A 52 -3.60 -3.65 -15.79
CA ASP A 52 -4.66 -3.72 -14.79
C ASP A 52 -4.68 -5.13 -14.19
N ILE A 53 -4.39 -5.19 -12.91
CA ILE A 53 -4.41 -6.44 -12.15
C ILE A 53 -5.78 -6.74 -11.53
N GLY A 54 -6.81 -5.97 -11.91
CA GLY A 54 -8.21 -6.24 -11.57
C GLY A 54 -8.51 -6.28 -10.08
N VAL A 55 -8.16 -5.24 -9.33
CA VAL A 55 -8.35 -5.18 -7.85
C VAL A 55 -9.80 -5.43 -7.43
N ASN A 56 -10.76 -5.08 -8.28
CA ASN A 56 -12.19 -5.19 -7.95
C ASN A 56 -12.75 -6.62 -8.03
N ASP A 57 -12.04 -7.54 -8.69
CA ASP A 57 -12.51 -8.93 -8.86
C ASP A 57 -11.99 -9.89 -7.76
N PHE A 58 -11.31 -9.35 -6.74
CA PHE A 58 -10.42 -10.12 -5.87
C PHE A 58 -11.06 -10.90 -4.72
N ILE A 59 -12.36 -10.74 -4.46
CA ILE A 59 -12.88 -11.10 -3.12
C ILE A 59 -13.75 -12.37 -3.11
N SER A 60 -13.99 -13.02 -4.24
CA SER A 60 -15.00 -14.08 -4.30
C SER A 60 -14.51 -15.53 -4.15
N ASP A 61 -13.21 -15.79 -4.29
CA ASP A 61 -12.67 -17.16 -4.22
C ASP A 61 -11.14 -17.25 -3.93
N LYS A 62 -10.62 -18.49 -3.90
CA LYS A 62 -9.17 -18.76 -3.74
C LYS A 62 -8.31 -18.12 -4.85
N SER A 63 -8.86 -17.91 -6.05
CA SER A 63 -8.16 -17.25 -7.15
C SER A 63 -7.96 -15.76 -6.85
N SER A 64 -8.87 -15.16 -6.16
CA SER A 64 -8.84 -13.76 -5.73
C SER A 64 -7.77 -13.49 -4.70
N LEU A 65 -7.59 -14.40 -3.73
CA LEU A 65 -6.48 -14.32 -2.77
C LEU A 65 -5.12 -14.50 -3.45
N ARG A 66 -5.02 -15.39 -4.43
CA ARG A 66 -3.81 -15.58 -5.22
C ARG A 66 -3.46 -14.33 -6.05
N LYS A 67 -4.47 -13.64 -6.56
CA LYS A 67 -4.30 -12.37 -7.28
C LYS A 67 -3.87 -11.24 -6.32
N LEU A 68 -4.50 -11.12 -5.14
CA LEU A 68 -4.07 -10.18 -4.09
C LEU A 68 -2.62 -10.42 -3.70
N SER A 69 -2.20 -11.67 -3.58
CA SER A 69 -0.81 -12.09 -3.39
C SER A 69 0.13 -11.57 -4.45
N ASN A 70 -0.21 -11.85 -5.68
CA ASN A 70 0.61 -11.42 -6.81
C ASN A 70 0.68 -9.90 -6.89
N MET A 71 -0.36 -9.20 -6.47
CA MET A 71 -0.39 -7.74 -6.40
C MET A 71 0.52 -7.20 -5.30
N ILE A 72 0.44 -7.75 -4.09
CA ILE A 72 1.34 -7.41 -2.98
C ILE A 72 2.78 -7.73 -3.39
N TYR A 73 3.02 -8.91 -3.96
CA TYR A 73 4.31 -9.31 -4.51
C TYR A 73 4.85 -8.31 -5.53
N THR A 74 4.04 -7.93 -6.53
CA THR A 74 4.44 -7.01 -7.60
C THR A 74 4.74 -5.61 -7.07
N MET A 75 3.96 -5.11 -6.11
CA MET A 75 4.17 -3.77 -5.52
C MET A 75 5.41 -3.73 -4.63
N VAL A 76 5.71 -4.81 -3.95
CA VAL A 76 6.89 -4.93 -3.08
C VAL A 76 8.16 -5.13 -3.91
N MET A 77 8.10 -5.89 -5.00
CA MET A 77 9.25 -6.07 -5.91
C MET A 77 9.63 -4.77 -6.63
N ASN A 78 8.67 -3.87 -6.85
CA ASN A 78 8.91 -2.55 -7.40
C ASN A 78 9.72 -1.64 -6.46
N CYS A 79 9.86 -2.01 -5.18
CA CYS A 79 10.68 -1.31 -4.19
C CYS A 79 12.07 -1.94 -4.00
N ASN A 80 12.53 -2.78 -4.92
CA ASN A 80 13.82 -3.50 -4.89
C ASN A 80 14.02 -4.41 -3.64
N VAL A 81 12.94 -4.81 -2.99
CA VAL A 81 12.98 -5.61 -1.76
C VAL A 81 12.60 -7.06 -2.06
N THR A 82 13.53 -7.81 -2.65
CA THR A 82 13.36 -9.21 -3.12
C THR A 82 12.82 -10.14 -2.04
N GLU A 83 13.24 -9.93 -0.80
CA GLU A 83 12.85 -10.77 0.34
C GLU A 83 11.39 -10.54 0.75
N ILE A 84 10.92 -9.29 0.73
CA ILE A 84 9.52 -8.95 1.06
C ILE A 84 8.55 -9.52 0.01
N ALA A 85 8.95 -9.49 -1.24
CA ALA A 85 8.15 -10.07 -2.31
C ALA A 85 7.97 -11.59 -2.15
N ARG A 86 9.05 -12.29 -1.81
CA ARG A 86 9.04 -13.71 -1.51
C ARG A 86 8.17 -14.02 -0.29
N ILE A 87 8.27 -13.21 0.75
CA ILE A 87 7.46 -13.29 1.96
C ILE A 87 5.98 -13.05 1.65
N SER A 88 5.68 -12.01 0.89
CA SER A 88 4.31 -11.70 0.49
C SER A 88 3.70 -12.81 -0.35
N TYR A 89 4.45 -13.36 -1.29
CA TYR A 89 4.00 -14.50 -2.11
C TYR A 89 3.75 -15.76 -1.26
N MET A 90 4.70 -16.15 -0.41
CA MET A 90 4.56 -17.29 0.49
C MET A 90 3.39 -17.11 1.45
N PHE A 91 3.24 -15.89 1.98
CA PHE A 91 2.20 -15.55 2.92
C PHE A 91 0.78 -15.69 2.34
N VAL A 92 0.56 -15.25 1.11
CA VAL A 92 -0.78 -15.37 0.52
C VAL A 92 -1.04 -16.78 0.01
N MET A 93 -0.01 -17.54 -0.32
CA MET A 93 -0.16 -18.99 -0.59
C MET A 93 -0.53 -19.77 0.69
N ASP A 94 0.00 -19.37 1.87
CA ASP A 94 -0.39 -19.89 3.19
C ASP A 94 -1.78 -19.41 3.66
N MET A 95 -2.27 -18.30 3.09
CA MET A 95 -3.59 -17.74 3.39
C MET A 95 -4.74 -18.48 2.66
N ALA A 96 -4.57 -19.72 2.30
CA ALA A 96 -5.67 -20.61 1.90
C ALA A 96 -6.71 -20.80 3.04
N ASP A 97 -6.49 -20.15 4.19
CA ASP A 97 -7.42 -20.12 5.31
C ASP A 97 -8.59 -19.17 5.00
N ASN A 98 -9.80 -19.71 5.05
CA ASN A 98 -11.05 -19.05 4.69
C ASN A 98 -11.36 -17.80 5.54
N SER A 99 -10.70 -17.61 6.69
CA SER A 99 -11.02 -16.56 7.67
C SER A 99 -10.64 -15.16 7.19
N LEU A 100 -9.44 -15.00 6.65
CA LEU A 100 -8.99 -13.68 6.20
C LEU A 100 -9.73 -13.23 4.94
N SER A 101 -9.94 -14.12 3.96
CA SER A 101 -10.69 -13.79 2.74
C SER A 101 -12.12 -13.36 3.05
N LYS A 102 -12.77 -14.04 4.01
CA LYS A 102 -14.10 -13.68 4.49
C LYS A 102 -14.14 -12.29 5.11
N LEU A 103 -13.17 -11.96 5.96
CA LEU A 103 -13.09 -10.65 6.60
C LEU A 103 -12.80 -9.52 5.61
N LEU A 104 -11.88 -9.74 4.67
CA LEU A 104 -11.58 -8.77 3.62
C LEU A 104 -12.78 -8.54 2.69
N LYS A 105 -13.54 -9.59 2.38
CA LYS A 105 -14.80 -9.46 1.63
C LYS A 105 -15.81 -8.61 2.39
N GLN A 106 -16.02 -8.86 3.69
CA GLN A 106 -16.92 -8.05 4.52
C GLN A 106 -16.48 -6.59 4.55
N LEU A 107 -15.17 -6.32 4.69
CA LEU A 107 -14.64 -4.96 4.69
C LEU A 107 -14.89 -4.26 3.35
N TYR A 108 -14.67 -4.95 2.22
CA TYR A 108 -14.94 -4.42 0.89
C TYR A 108 -16.42 -4.08 0.68
N GLU A 109 -17.32 -5.00 1.03
CA GLU A 109 -18.77 -4.81 0.91
C GLU A 109 -19.27 -3.67 1.80
N TYR A 110 -18.60 -3.44 2.94
CA TYR A 110 -18.93 -2.36 3.86
C TYR A 110 -18.39 -1.01 3.39
N SER A 111 -17.10 -0.94 3.07
CA SER A 111 -16.38 0.26 2.63
C SER A 111 -15.23 -0.10 1.69
N PRO A 112 -15.42 0.00 0.35
CA PRO A 112 -14.34 -0.19 -0.62
C PRO A 112 -13.14 0.72 -0.37
N TYR A 113 -13.38 1.94 0.14
CA TYR A 113 -12.31 2.87 0.51
C TYR A 113 -11.43 2.29 1.61
N THR A 114 -12.03 1.86 2.74
CA THR A 114 -11.29 1.28 3.87
C THR A 114 -10.53 0.01 3.46
N TYR A 115 -11.13 -0.83 2.63
CA TYR A 115 -10.48 -2.00 2.08
C TYR A 115 -9.21 -1.65 1.27
N ASN A 116 -9.31 -0.72 0.31
CA ASN A 116 -8.18 -0.29 -0.50
C ASN A 116 -7.08 0.37 0.34
N HIS A 117 -7.47 1.15 1.35
CA HIS A 117 -6.57 1.72 2.32
C HIS A 117 -5.82 0.63 3.10
N SER A 118 -6.51 -0.37 3.62
CA SER A 118 -5.91 -1.49 4.37
C SER A 118 -4.88 -2.27 3.54
N ILE A 119 -5.13 -2.45 2.24
CA ILE A 119 -4.15 -3.05 1.33
C ILE A 119 -2.86 -2.23 1.30
N LYS A 120 -2.96 -0.91 1.12
CA LYS A 120 -1.79 -0.03 1.08
C LYS A 120 -1.06 -0.01 2.41
N VAL A 121 -1.78 0.12 3.52
CA VAL A 121 -1.17 0.07 4.86
C VAL A 121 -0.41 -1.22 5.08
N SER A 122 -0.97 -2.36 4.68
CA SER A 122 -0.27 -3.65 4.73
C SER A 122 1.05 -3.62 3.95
N GLN A 123 1.04 -3.07 2.73
CA GLN A 123 2.22 -2.97 1.88
C GLN A 123 3.29 -2.08 2.49
N TYR A 124 2.91 -0.87 2.92
CA TYR A 124 3.85 0.06 3.56
C TYR A 124 4.37 -0.47 4.88
N SER A 125 3.55 -1.19 5.66
CA SER A 125 4.01 -1.85 6.89
C SER A 125 5.10 -2.88 6.62
N MET A 126 4.99 -3.64 5.54
CA MET A 126 6.04 -4.59 5.15
C MET A 126 7.30 -3.88 4.65
N ILE A 127 7.16 -2.82 3.85
CA ILE A 127 8.29 -2.01 3.38
C ILE A 127 9.05 -1.43 4.57
N ILE A 128 8.34 -0.78 5.49
CA ILE A 128 8.95 -0.23 6.72
C ILE A 128 9.55 -1.36 7.57
N GLY A 129 8.83 -2.46 7.76
CA GLY A 129 9.31 -3.62 8.53
C GLY A 129 10.62 -4.20 7.99
N SER A 130 10.81 -4.22 6.66
CA SER A 130 12.06 -4.70 6.06
C SER A 130 13.27 -3.82 6.37
N MET A 131 13.05 -2.55 6.65
CA MET A 131 14.12 -1.62 7.04
C MET A 131 14.65 -1.89 8.46
N PHE A 132 13.86 -2.60 9.28
CA PHE A 132 14.16 -2.93 10.67
C PHE A 132 14.67 -4.36 10.88
N ASP A 133 15.03 -5.08 9.82
CA ASP A 133 15.44 -6.48 9.90
C ASP A 133 14.43 -7.36 10.66
N VAL A 134 13.15 -7.11 10.40
CA VAL A 134 12.05 -7.83 11.04
C VAL A 134 12.03 -9.28 10.59
N LYS A 135 11.96 -10.22 11.53
CA LYS A 135 11.90 -11.66 11.22
C LYS A 135 10.70 -12.01 10.34
N LEU A 136 10.84 -13.06 9.53
CA LEU A 136 9.82 -13.53 8.59
C LEU A 136 8.41 -13.66 9.22
N ASP A 137 8.32 -14.26 10.40
CA ASP A 137 7.02 -14.44 11.08
C ASP A 137 6.40 -13.10 11.52
N HIS A 138 7.20 -12.12 11.90
CA HIS A 138 6.75 -10.77 12.19
C HIS A 138 6.34 -10.02 10.91
N MET A 139 7.03 -10.26 9.78
CA MET A 139 6.61 -9.72 8.48
C MET A 139 5.22 -10.25 8.06
N LYS A 140 4.96 -11.54 8.31
CA LYS A 140 3.61 -12.13 8.15
C LYS A 140 2.58 -11.42 9.04
N CYS A 141 2.94 -11.12 10.29
CA CYS A 141 2.07 -10.38 11.19
C CYS A 141 1.80 -8.96 10.71
N LEU A 142 2.83 -8.24 10.20
CA LEU A 142 2.67 -6.90 9.61
C LEU A 142 1.72 -6.93 8.40
N CYS A 143 1.87 -7.91 7.53
CA CYS A 143 0.98 -8.08 6.39
C CYS A 143 -0.48 -8.30 6.83
N LYS A 144 -0.75 -9.33 7.66
CA LYS A 144 -2.11 -9.65 8.15
C LYS A 144 -2.69 -8.52 9.00
N GLY A 145 -1.89 -8.01 9.91
CA GLY A 145 -2.30 -6.92 10.79
C GLY A 145 -2.65 -5.66 10.00
N GLY A 146 -1.82 -5.28 9.02
CA GLY A 146 -2.10 -4.15 8.14
C GLY A 146 -3.35 -4.34 7.28
N LEU A 147 -3.62 -5.56 6.78
CA LEU A 147 -4.86 -5.86 6.06
C LEU A 147 -6.11 -5.76 6.95
N LEU A 148 -5.97 -6.01 8.24
CA LEU A 148 -7.07 -6.11 9.19
C LEU A 148 -7.11 -4.96 10.23
N HIS A 149 -6.16 -4.02 10.21
CA HIS A 149 -6.08 -2.98 11.23
C HIS A 149 -7.41 -2.23 11.39
N ASP A 150 -8.08 -1.99 10.30
CA ASP A 150 -9.34 -1.25 10.20
C ASP A 150 -10.60 -2.14 10.13
N ILE A 151 -10.50 -3.46 10.29
CA ILE A 151 -11.66 -4.36 10.15
C ILE A 151 -12.82 -4.01 11.09
N GLY A 152 -12.53 -3.45 12.25
CA GLY A 152 -13.53 -3.01 13.21
C GLY A 152 -14.42 -1.87 12.71
N LYS A 153 -14.01 -1.14 11.67
CA LYS A 153 -14.82 -0.08 11.06
C LYS A 153 -16.13 -0.60 10.45
N ILE A 154 -16.26 -1.91 10.20
CA ILE A 154 -17.56 -2.51 9.82
C ILE A 154 -18.64 -2.38 10.91
N LYS A 155 -18.27 -2.05 12.15
CA LYS A 155 -19.19 -1.78 13.26
C LYS A 155 -19.53 -0.31 13.43
N VAL A 156 -18.84 0.59 12.76
CA VAL A 156 -19.11 2.04 12.78
C VAL A 156 -20.29 2.32 11.85
N PRO A 157 -21.33 3.06 12.28
CA PRO A 157 -22.43 3.44 11.39
C PRO A 157 -21.94 4.14 10.12
N LYS A 158 -22.53 3.80 8.96
CA LYS A 158 -22.07 4.30 7.66
C LYS A 158 -22.18 5.82 7.51
N ASP A 159 -23.18 6.42 8.13
CA ASP A 159 -23.40 7.87 8.17
C ASP A 159 -22.29 8.59 8.94
N ILE A 160 -21.71 7.96 9.96
CA ILE A 160 -20.55 8.45 10.68
C ILE A 160 -19.27 8.20 9.90
N LEU A 161 -19.08 6.95 9.41
CA LEU A 161 -17.85 6.56 8.71
C LEU A 161 -17.61 7.36 7.40
N HIS A 162 -18.68 7.66 6.67
CA HIS A 162 -18.63 8.38 5.40
C HIS A 162 -19.11 9.85 5.51
N LYS A 163 -19.19 10.37 6.73
CA LYS A 163 -19.65 11.75 6.94
C LYS A 163 -18.74 12.75 6.22
N PRO A 164 -19.30 13.59 5.34
CA PRO A 164 -18.54 14.67 4.76
C PRO A 164 -18.28 15.75 5.82
N GLY A 165 -17.00 16.07 6.05
CA GLY A 165 -16.60 17.12 6.98
C GLY A 165 -16.13 16.62 8.35
N LYS A 166 -16.20 17.48 9.38
CA LYS A 166 -15.71 17.18 10.72
C LYS A 166 -16.71 16.33 11.50
N LEU A 167 -16.18 15.35 12.22
CA LEU A 167 -16.93 14.56 13.20
C LEU A 167 -17.18 15.37 14.47
N THR A 168 -18.31 15.13 15.13
CA THR A 168 -18.52 15.58 16.51
C THR A 168 -17.66 14.77 17.46
N PRO A 169 -17.44 15.23 18.70
CA PRO A 169 -16.72 14.43 19.71
C PRO A 169 -17.34 13.05 19.90
N ASP A 170 -18.66 12.95 20.01
CA ASP A 170 -19.38 11.67 20.19
C ASP A 170 -19.21 10.73 18.98
N GLU A 171 -19.30 11.25 17.78
CA GLU A 171 -19.05 10.48 16.54
C GLU A 171 -17.60 9.98 16.47
N PHE A 172 -16.66 10.81 16.91
CA PHE A 172 -15.25 10.41 16.95
C PHE A 172 -15.01 9.33 18.02
N ASP A 173 -15.70 9.41 19.16
CA ASP A 173 -15.64 8.36 20.20
C ASP A 173 -16.15 7.02 19.68
N ILE A 174 -17.19 7.02 18.86
CA ILE A 174 -17.66 5.80 18.16
C ILE A 174 -16.56 5.23 17.26
N ILE A 175 -15.91 6.08 16.46
CA ILE A 175 -14.81 5.62 15.59
C ILE A 175 -13.63 5.08 16.41
N LYS A 176 -13.27 5.72 17.53
CA LYS A 176 -12.16 5.25 18.38
C LYS A 176 -12.33 3.83 18.93
N MET A 177 -13.54 3.27 18.86
CA MET A 177 -13.78 1.90 19.28
C MET A 177 -13.41 0.84 18.25
N HIS A 178 -13.15 1.23 16.97
CA HIS A 178 -12.87 0.22 15.93
C HIS A 178 -11.67 -0.68 16.21
N PRO A 179 -10.57 -0.28 16.88
CA PRO A 179 -9.49 -1.21 17.20
C PRO A 179 -9.95 -2.33 18.15
N ILE A 180 -10.80 -2.00 19.12
CA ILE A 180 -11.37 -2.98 20.05
C ILE A 180 -12.34 -3.91 19.34
N GLU A 181 -13.24 -3.38 18.54
CA GLU A 181 -14.16 -4.17 17.72
C GLU A 181 -13.41 -5.03 16.70
N GLY A 182 -12.32 -4.51 16.13
CA GLY A 182 -11.44 -5.26 15.22
C GLY A 182 -10.82 -6.50 15.89
N ILE A 183 -10.32 -6.38 17.12
CA ILE A 183 -9.82 -7.52 17.90
C ILE A 183 -10.94 -8.57 18.10
N LYS A 184 -12.14 -8.15 18.51
CA LYS A 184 -13.28 -9.07 18.72
C LYS A 184 -13.63 -9.82 17.43
N ILE A 185 -13.68 -9.11 16.31
CA ILE A 185 -13.95 -9.69 14.99
C ILE A 185 -12.84 -10.67 14.59
N ALA A 186 -11.58 -10.30 14.75
CA ALA A 186 -10.43 -11.16 14.44
C ALA A 186 -10.49 -12.48 15.25
N ILE A 187 -10.65 -12.39 16.57
CA ILE A 187 -10.72 -13.56 17.44
C ILE A 187 -11.90 -14.46 17.07
N SER A 188 -13.08 -13.89 16.84
CA SER A 188 -14.29 -14.67 16.49
C SER A 188 -14.18 -15.38 15.13
N ASN A 189 -13.20 -14.99 14.30
CA ASN A 189 -12.88 -15.64 13.02
C ASN A 189 -11.57 -16.44 13.07
N GLY A 190 -11.08 -16.82 14.28
CA GLY A 190 -9.94 -17.72 14.44
C GLY A 190 -8.56 -17.07 14.34
N ILE A 191 -8.48 -15.73 14.26
CA ILE A 191 -7.20 -15.02 14.26
C ILE A 191 -6.79 -14.76 15.71
N THR A 192 -5.82 -15.55 16.21
CA THR A 192 -5.40 -15.56 17.61
C THR A 192 -3.93 -15.16 17.83
N ASN A 193 -3.18 -14.89 16.75
CA ASN A 193 -1.78 -14.48 16.89
C ASN A 193 -1.70 -13.13 17.61
N PRO A 194 -0.98 -13.04 18.76
CA PRO A 194 -0.95 -11.85 19.59
C PRO A 194 -0.39 -10.61 18.85
N ASN A 195 0.61 -10.79 17.99
CA ASN A 195 1.16 -9.67 17.23
C ASN A 195 0.15 -9.09 16.23
N ILE A 196 -0.68 -9.93 15.60
CA ILE A 196 -1.75 -9.44 14.70
C ILE A 196 -2.81 -8.70 15.49
N LEU A 197 -3.22 -9.25 16.66
CA LEU A 197 -4.20 -8.61 17.54
C LEU A 197 -3.68 -7.27 18.09
N ASP A 198 -2.39 -7.21 18.43
CA ASP A 198 -1.75 -5.97 18.85
C ASP A 198 -1.72 -4.93 17.74
N ILE A 199 -1.40 -5.31 16.51
CA ILE A 199 -1.47 -4.38 15.35
C ILE A 199 -2.88 -3.83 15.22
N ILE A 200 -3.91 -4.68 15.21
CA ILE A 200 -5.31 -4.26 15.10
C ILE A 200 -5.70 -3.34 16.26
N GLY A 201 -5.28 -3.67 17.48
CA GLY A 201 -5.70 -2.98 18.70
C GLY A 201 -4.91 -1.73 19.04
N GLN A 202 -3.71 -1.57 18.49
CA GLN A 202 -2.76 -0.53 18.91
C GLN A 202 -2.29 0.40 17.79
N HIS A 203 -2.73 0.23 16.54
CA HIS A 203 -2.26 1.04 15.41
C HIS A 203 -2.61 2.53 15.52
N HIS A 204 -3.44 2.92 16.45
CA HIS A 204 -3.73 4.32 16.81
C HIS A 204 -3.14 4.75 18.14
N GLU A 205 -2.40 3.88 18.82
CA GLU A 205 -1.60 4.29 19.98
C GLU A 205 -0.43 5.16 19.53
N ARG A 206 -0.09 6.18 20.32
CA ARG A 206 0.97 7.12 20.01
C ARG A 206 2.13 6.99 20.98
N TRP A 207 3.30 7.37 20.55
CA TRP A 207 4.51 7.26 21.35
C TRP A 207 4.47 8.12 22.62
N ASP A 208 3.74 9.24 22.60
CA ASP A 208 3.55 10.11 23.77
C ASP A 208 2.40 9.68 24.72
N GLY A 209 1.71 8.59 24.42
CA GLY A 209 0.57 8.10 25.19
C GLY A 209 -0.74 8.83 24.91
N SER A 210 -0.78 9.80 23.99
CA SER A 210 -2.01 10.53 23.62
C SER A 210 -2.90 9.78 22.62
N GLY A 211 -2.51 8.55 22.25
CA GLY A 211 -3.24 7.71 21.32
C GLY A 211 -4.50 7.06 21.91
N TYR A 212 -5.13 6.20 21.15
CA TYR A 212 -6.30 5.44 21.55
C TYR A 212 -6.22 3.98 21.04
N PRO A 213 -6.99 3.04 21.56
CA PRO A 213 -8.10 3.22 22.52
C PRO A 213 -7.67 3.23 24.00
N ARG A 214 -6.43 2.89 24.33
CA ARG A 214 -5.96 2.69 25.71
C ARG A 214 -5.01 3.78 26.22
N GLY A 215 -4.44 4.60 25.34
CA GLY A 215 -3.42 5.59 25.72
C GLY A 215 -2.17 4.93 26.30
N LEU A 216 -1.59 3.97 25.60
CA LEU A 216 -0.48 3.15 26.09
C LEU A 216 0.80 3.98 26.23
N TYR A 217 1.57 3.68 27.28
CA TYR A 217 2.92 4.21 27.40
C TYR A 217 3.83 3.68 26.27
N PRO A 218 4.87 4.44 25.87
CA PRO A 218 5.72 4.10 24.73
C PRO A 218 6.22 2.65 24.70
N ARG A 219 6.73 2.16 25.84
CA ARG A 219 7.27 0.79 25.95
C ARG A 219 6.21 -0.32 25.97
N ALA A 220 4.94 0.03 26.11
CA ALA A 220 3.83 -0.92 26.11
C ALA A 220 3.22 -1.10 24.71
N VAL A 221 3.55 -0.23 23.75
CA VAL A 221 3.11 -0.36 22.37
C VAL A 221 3.96 -1.42 21.67
N ASN A 222 3.29 -2.38 21.01
CA ASN A 222 3.98 -3.39 20.21
C ASN A 222 4.72 -2.72 19.03
N LYS A 223 5.99 -3.08 18.83
CA LYS A 223 6.80 -2.51 17.74
C LYS A 223 6.16 -2.69 16.36
N LEU A 224 5.51 -3.81 16.11
CA LEU A 224 4.82 -4.04 14.83
C LEU A 224 3.59 -3.14 14.68
N ALA A 225 2.89 -2.85 15.79
CA ALA A 225 1.79 -1.89 15.78
C ALA A 225 2.29 -0.46 15.50
N ASN A 226 3.45 -0.08 16.03
CA ASN A 226 4.07 1.22 15.73
C ASN A 226 4.50 1.33 14.25
N ILE A 227 5.04 0.26 13.66
CA ILE A 227 5.33 0.19 12.21
C ILE A 227 4.05 0.36 11.41
N CYS A 228 2.97 -0.35 11.78
CA CYS A 228 1.68 -0.23 11.11
C CYS A 228 1.08 1.18 11.26
N HIS A 229 1.19 1.80 12.44
CA HIS A 229 0.79 3.19 12.69
C HIS A 229 1.48 4.16 11.74
N MET A 230 2.80 4.01 11.56
CA MET A 230 3.58 4.85 10.66
C MET A 230 3.12 4.68 9.20
N ALA A 231 2.87 3.43 8.78
CA ALA A 231 2.33 3.13 7.47
C ALA A 231 0.93 3.71 7.25
N ASP A 232 0.05 3.60 8.25
CA ASP A 232 -1.31 4.15 8.23
C ASP A 232 -1.30 5.68 8.08
N VAL A 233 -0.52 6.39 8.89
CA VAL A 233 -0.38 7.85 8.80
C VAL A 233 0.16 8.26 7.43
N TYR A 234 1.20 7.57 6.94
CA TYR A 234 1.74 7.84 5.60
C TYR A 234 0.69 7.65 4.50
N CYS A 235 -0.03 6.53 4.51
CA CYS A 235 -1.10 6.26 3.55
C CYS A 235 -2.22 7.30 3.64
N ALA A 236 -2.69 7.62 4.85
CA ALA A 236 -3.76 8.59 5.06
C ALA A 236 -3.41 10.00 4.56
N LEU A 237 -2.14 10.41 4.65
CA LEU A 237 -1.66 11.68 4.12
C LEU A 237 -1.50 11.67 2.61
N ASN A 238 -1.13 10.52 2.03
CA ASN A 238 -0.88 10.35 0.60
C ASN A 238 -2.14 10.02 -0.22
N GLU A 239 -3.26 9.73 0.42
CA GLU A 239 -4.50 9.38 -0.25
C GLU A 239 -5.36 10.60 -0.60
N LYS A 240 -5.92 10.58 -1.81
CA LYS A 240 -7.02 11.49 -2.18
C LYS A 240 -8.28 11.03 -1.46
N ARG A 241 -8.95 11.94 -0.75
CA ARG A 241 -10.27 11.70 -0.17
C ARG A 241 -11.28 12.59 -0.89
N ASP A 242 -12.56 12.24 -0.83
CA ASP A 242 -13.64 12.98 -1.51
C ASP A 242 -13.67 14.50 -1.19
N TYR A 243 -13.04 14.90 -0.08
CA TYR A 243 -12.98 16.26 0.42
C TYR A 243 -11.56 16.83 0.57
N LYS A 244 -10.49 16.10 0.10
CA LYS A 244 -9.11 16.56 0.22
C LYS A 244 -8.26 16.05 -0.95
N ASP A 245 -7.61 16.97 -1.64
CA ASP A 245 -6.60 16.63 -2.64
C ASP A 245 -5.37 15.97 -2.00
N ARG A 246 -4.63 15.18 -2.79
CA ARG A 246 -3.35 14.64 -2.33
C ARG A 246 -2.40 15.76 -1.96
N LEU A 247 -1.68 15.57 -0.86
CA LEU A 247 -0.61 16.46 -0.47
C LEU A 247 0.59 16.25 -1.41
N GLY A 248 1.24 17.33 -1.81
CA GLY A 248 2.56 17.22 -2.43
C GLY A 248 3.54 16.51 -1.48
N ARG A 249 4.48 15.75 -2.02
CA ARG A 249 5.41 14.91 -1.23
C ARG A 249 6.16 15.67 -0.14
N ASN A 250 6.68 16.85 -0.45
CA ASN A 250 7.36 17.67 0.54
C ASN A 250 6.43 18.03 1.70
N LYS A 251 5.17 18.37 1.39
CA LYS A 251 4.18 18.69 2.41
C LYS A 251 3.78 17.50 3.26
N LEU A 252 3.71 16.30 2.67
CA LEU A 252 3.48 15.08 3.41
C LEU A 252 4.57 14.87 4.47
N TRP A 253 5.84 14.97 4.06
CA TRP A 253 6.95 14.78 4.97
C TRP A 253 7.05 15.88 6.02
N GLU A 254 6.79 17.16 5.69
CA GLU A 254 6.68 18.23 6.68
C GLU A 254 5.66 17.90 7.78
N ILE A 255 4.50 17.36 7.39
CA ILE A 255 3.46 16.96 8.36
C ILE A 255 3.95 15.78 9.20
N MET A 256 4.50 14.73 8.59
CA MET A 256 5.04 13.58 9.32
C MET A 256 6.16 13.99 10.27
N ASP A 257 7.09 14.84 9.83
CA ASP A 257 8.19 15.36 10.66
C ASP A 257 7.63 16.15 11.87
N SER A 258 6.57 16.94 11.68
CA SER A 258 5.91 17.67 12.78
C SER A 258 5.23 16.75 13.81
N MET A 259 4.81 15.55 13.40
CA MET A 259 4.15 14.56 14.25
C MET A 259 5.13 13.57 14.88
N ALA A 260 6.36 13.48 14.35
CA ALA A 260 7.30 12.40 14.64
C ALA A 260 7.49 12.14 16.14
N LYS A 261 7.78 13.17 16.91
CA LYS A 261 8.07 13.06 18.36
C LYS A 261 6.89 12.58 19.21
N SER A 262 5.66 12.86 18.78
CA SER A 262 4.47 12.47 19.52
C SER A 262 3.91 11.12 19.06
N HIS A 263 4.01 10.81 17.77
CA HIS A 263 3.35 9.64 17.18
C HIS A 263 4.24 8.41 17.14
N PHE A 264 5.56 8.55 16.89
CA PHE A 264 6.44 7.45 16.56
C PHE A 264 7.62 7.34 17.52
N GLU A 265 8.21 6.14 17.61
CA GLU A 265 9.54 6.00 18.19
C GLU A 265 10.55 6.71 17.30
N GLU A 266 11.36 7.59 17.88
CA GLU A 266 12.25 8.50 17.15
C GLU A 266 13.20 7.74 16.20
N SER A 267 13.90 6.73 16.72
CA SER A 267 14.83 5.94 15.90
C SER A 267 14.17 5.20 14.75
N SER A 268 12.98 4.70 14.98
CA SER A 268 12.15 4.03 13.95
C SER A 268 11.70 5.01 12.89
N TYR A 269 11.27 6.20 13.32
CA TYR A 269 10.83 7.23 12.39
C TYR A 269 11.98 7.72 11.50
N GLU A 270 13.14 8.04 12.08
CA GLU A 270 14.31 8.49 11.32
C GLU A 270 14.77 7.48 10.28
N MET A 271 14.79 6.19 10.66
CA MET A 271 15.13 5.13 9.72
C MET A 271 14.14 5.04 8.56
N ALA A 272 12.84 5.08 8.85
CA ALA A 272 11.80 5.05 7.82
C ALA A 272 11.85 6.30 6.95
N ARG A 273 12.04 7.47 7.55
CA ARG A 273 12.15 8.77 6.87
C ARG A 273 13.26 8.79 5.84
N ASN A 274 14.41 8.19 6.17
CA ASN A 274 15.59 8.17 5.31
C ASN A 274 15.54 7.09 4.22
N LYS A 275 14.77 6.02 4.43
CA LYS A 275 14.76 4.86 3.53
C LYS A 275 13.48 4.69 2.71
N LEU A 276 12.36 5.29 3.14
CA LEU A 276 11.13 5.22 2.37
C LEU A 276 11.31 6.00 1.06
N PRO A 277 11.06 5.37 -0.08
CA PRO A 277 11.15 6.07 -1.36
C PRO A 277 10.09 7.16 -1.43
N MET A 278 10.46 8.31 -1.98
CA MET A 278 9.49 9.40 -2.21
C MET A 278 8.45 9.03 -3.26
N TYR A 279 8.81 8.17 -4.18
CA TYR A 279 7.95 7.72 -5.27
C TYR A 279 8.07 6.20 -5.44
N PHE A 280 6.96 5.54 -5.75
CA PHE A 280 6.94 4.09 -5.96
C PHE A 280 6.89 3.75 -7.44
N VAL A 281 7.59 2.70 -7.82
CA VAL A 281 7.54 2.20 -9.20
C VAL A 281 6.10 1.89 -9.59
N GLY A 282 5.69 2.37 -10.77
CA GLY A 282 4.32 2.33 -11.25
C GLY A 282 3.44 3.51 -10.81
N GLU A 283 3.94 4.39 -9.94
CA GLU A 283 3.22 5.61 -9.57
C GLU A 283 3.19 6.59 -10.75
N LYS A 284 2.03 7.19 -10.99
CA LYS A 284 1.84 8.17 -12.04
C LYS A 284 2.00 9.58 -11.45
N ILE A 285 2.94 10.33 -12.01
CA ILE A 285 3.20 11.72 -11.65
C ILE A 285 2.57 12.60 -12.72
N TYR A 286 1.77 13.56 -12.30
CA TYR A 286 1.12 14.52 -13.21
C TYR A 286 1.86 15.85 -13.18
N PHE A 287 2.00 16.48 -14.31
CA PHE A 287 2.64 17.78 -14.47
C PHE A 287 1.61 18.91 -14.64
N VAL A 288 2.07 20.15 -14.45
CA VAL A 288 1.21 21.36 -14.55
C VAL A 288 0.54 21.50 -15.91
N ASP A 289 1.24 21.06 -16.96
CA ASP A 289 0.77 21.11 -18.34
C ASP A 289 -0.24 20.00 -18.69
N GLY A 290 -0.62 19.16 -17.71
CA GLY A 290 -1.54 18.05 -17.91
C GLY A 290 -0.87 16.78 -18.42
N SER A 291 0.43 16.80 -18.76
CA SER A 291 1.19 15.60 -19.09
C SER A 291 1.46 14.74 -17.86
N SER A 292 1.91 13.51 -18.05
CA SER A 292 2.20 12.60 -16.94
C SER A 292 3.38 11.70 -17.25
N ALA A 293 4.10 11.33 -16.20
CA ALA A 293 5.15 10.33 -16.22
C ALA A 293 4.84 9.17 -15.30
N VAL A 294 5.44 8.01 -15.54
CA VAL A 294 5.30 6.84 -14.69
C VAL A 294 6.66 6.51 -14.09
N VAL A 295 6.71 6.38 -12.77
CA VAL A 295 7.91 5.97 -12.04
C VAL A 295 8.28 4.54 -12.43
N ILE A 296 9.52 4.32 -12.87
CA ILE A 296 10.02 3.01 -13.32
C ILE A 296 11.17 2.48 -12.48
N GLY A 297 11.71 3.26 -11.57
CA GLY A 297 12.80 2.89 -10.66
C GLY A 297 13.36 4.08 -9.91
N ASP A 298 14.30 3.82 -9.02
CA ASP A 298 15.03 4.86 -8.32
C ASP A 298 16.20 5.36 -9.17
N CYS A 299 16.57 6.62 -9.03
CA CYS A 299 17.90 7.05 -9.42
C CYS A 299 18.90 6.58 -8.37
N ASP A 300 20.05 6.08 -8.81
CA ASP A 300 21.11 5.62 -7.94
C ASP A 300 21.39 6.68 -6.86
N ASP A 301 21.27 6.30 -5.60
CA ASP A 301 21.53 7.08 -4.39
C ASP A 301 20.63 8.28 -4.03
N ASP A 302 19.55 8.55 -4.78
CA ASP A 302 18.61 9.63 -4.43
C ASP A 302 17.14 9.18 -4.49
N ASN A 303 16.59 8.81 -3.35
CA ASN A 303 15.17 8.40 -3.19
C ASN A 303 14.17 9.52 -3.56
N SER A 304 14.62 10.76 -3.71
CA SER A 304 13.79 11.91 -4.08
C SER A 304 13.68 12.15 -5.59
N ASN A 305 14.55 11.52 -6.37
CA ASN A 305 14.67 11.72 -7.82
C ASN A 305 14.52 10.39 -8.60
N PRO A 306 13.30 9.86 -8.75
CA PRO A 306 13.10 8.58 -9.44
C PRO A 306 13.36 8.69 -10.95
N ARG A 307 13.73 7.56 -11.56
CA ARG A 307 13.63 7.39 -13.01
C ARG A 307 12.18 7.22 -13.42
N VAL A 308 11.79 7.93 -14.45
CA VAL A 308 10.41 7.93 -14.93
C VAL A 308 10.35 7.67 -16.44
N SER A 309 9.28 7.03 -16.89
CA SER A 309 8.91 6.95 -18.29
C SER A 309 8.06 8.18 -18.63
N TYR A 310 8.59 9.07 -19.45
CA TYR A 310 7.96 10.30 -19.92
C TYR A 310 8.04 10.40 -21.43
N ASN A 311 6.91 10.52 -22.12
CA ASN A 311 6.84 10.59 -23.60
C ASN A 311 7.65 9.50 -24.33
N GLY A 312 7.66 8.26 -23.78
CA GLY A 312 8.38 7.13 -24.35
C GLY A 312 9.89 7.14 -24.11
N ARG A 313 10.40 8.05 -23.29
CA ARG A 313 11.81 8.11 -22.87
C ARG A 313 11.94 7.83 -21.38
N ILE A 314 13.10 7.31 -20.99
CA ILE A 314 13.47 7.13 -19.59
C ILE A 314 14.36 8.31 -19.19
N GLU A 315 13.89 9.10 -18.23
CA GLU A 315 14.59 10.29 -17.75
C GLU A 315 14.54 10.31 -16.24
N SER A 316 15.45 11.04 -15.59
CA SER A 316 15.27 11.34 -14.17
C SER A 316 14.15 12.38 -14.01
N LEU A 317 13.44 12.32 -12.91
CA LEU A 317 12.36 13.25 -12.67
C LEU A 317 12.85 14.71 -12.64
N GLN A 318 14.06 14.95 -12.14
CA GLN A 318 14.68 16.28 -12.13
C GLN A 318 15.02 16.80 -13.53
N ASP A 319 15.39 15.93 -14.47
CA ASP A 319 15.75 16.33 -15.84
C ASP A 319 14.51 16.81 -16.62
N ILE A 320 13.30 16.37 -16.21
CA ILE A 320 12.05 16.85 -16.81
C ILE A 320 11.74 18.32 -16.40
N GLY A 321 12.39 18.81 -15.33
CA GLY A 321 12.33 20.18 -14.83
C GLY A 321 11.28 20.40 -13.74
N VAL A 322 11.73 20.89 -12.59
CA VAL A 322 10.93 21.09 -11.36
C VAL A 322 9.75 22.06 -11.56
N GLU A 323 9.85 22.99 -12.51
CA GLU A 323 8.79 23.95 -12.84
C GLU A 323 7.53 23.31 -13.44
N LYS A 324 7.64 22.05 -13.89
CA LYS A 324 6.53 21.29 -14.50
C LYS A 324 5.73 20.49 -13.49
N TRP A 325 6.14 20.47 -12.22
CA TRP A 325 5.51 19.63 -11.21
C TRP A 325 4.35 20.36 -10.55
N THR A 326 3.22 19.84 -10.66
CA THR A 326 2.14 20.18 -9.76
C THR A 326 1.57 19.03 -9.07
N LYS A 327 1.09 19.50 -8.06
CA LYS A 327 -0.27 19.24 -7.60
C LYS A 327 -0.68 17.79 -7.80
N TYR A 328 -0.23 16.94 -6.97
CA TYR A 328 -1.17 15.91 -6.45
C TYR A 328 -0.58 15.31 -5.20
#